data_ae4fcce97727365cb59fff2005e19f42
#
_entry.id   ae4fcce97727365cb59fff2005e19f42
#
_cell.length_a   1.000
_cell.length_b   1.000
_cell.length_c   1.000
_cell.angle_alpha   90.00
_cell.angle_beta   90.00
_cell.angle_gamma   90.00
#
_symmetry.space_group_name_H-M   'P 1'
#
loop_
_entity.id
_entity.type
_entity.pdbx_description
1 polymer ?
#
loop_
_entity_poly.entity_id
_entity_poly.type
_entity_poly.pdbx_seq_one_letter_code
_entity_poly.pdbx_strand_id
1 'polypeptide(L)'
;MTFAEEAELELMDLMVQNRHGAFSKIEKSSKGANIVIKALDILGEPANPKFLADTLNLSTARIAAVLGNLEKRGLISRTMDPDDRRKINVSLTEAGKKVAKAEKQEMRTKIIRVFELMGEADTKKYLELTAKFVDYSKKISMEGESDQ
;
A
#
# COMPACT_ATOMS: atom_id res chain seq x y z
N MET A 1 -18.06 -5.53 17.15
CA MET A 1 -17.64 -5.69 15.74
C MET A 1 -18.37 -6.85 15.08
N THR A 2 -18.78 -6.66 13.84
CA THR A 2 -19.40 -7.74 13.05
C THR A 2 -18.30 -8.68 12.53
N PHE A 3 -18.69 -9.92 12.13
CA PHE A 3 -17.73 -10.86 11.53
C PHE A 3 -17.05 -10.26 10.28
N ALA A 4 -17.77 -9.46 9.50
CA ALA A 4 -17.23 -8.85 8.29
C ALA A 4 -16.18 -7.76 8.60
N GLU A 5 -16.38 -7.02 9.67
CA GLU A 5 -15.40 -6.03 10.14
C GLU A 5 -14.13 -6.70 10.68
N GLU A 6 -14.28 -7.78 11.44
CA GLU A 6 -13.14 -8.58 11.91
C GLU A 6 -12.38 -9.23 10.75
N ALA A 7 -13.10 -9.76 9.76
CA ALA A 7 -12.52 -10.36 8.57
C ALA A 7 -11.74 -9.34 7.72
N GLU A 8 -12.24 -8.12 7.61
CA GLU A 8 -11.53 -7.05 6.89
C GLU A 8 -10.19 -6.75 7.56
N LEU A 9 -10.17 -6.62 8.88
CA LEU A 9 -8.94 -6.38 9.63
C LEU A 9 -7.93 -7.52 9.43
N GLU A 10 -8.38 -8.77 9.50
CA GLU A 10 -7.53 -9.94 9.29
C GLU A 10 -6.97 -9.97 7.87
N LEU A 11 -7.78 -9.66 6.86
CA LEU A 11 -7.32 -9.57 5.47
C LEU A 11 -6.26 -8.49 5.30
N MET A 12 -6.46 -7.33 5.91
CA MET A 12 -5.48 -6.23 5.85
C MET A 12 -4.14 -6.64 6.46
N ASP A 13 -4.15 -7.34 7.60
CA ASP A 13 -2.95 -7.86 8.22
C ASP A 13 -2.21 -8.84 7.32
N LEU A 14 -2.95 -9.75 6.68
CA LEU A 14 -2.36 -10.71 5.72
C LEU A 14 -1.75 -10.01 4.51
N MET A 15 -2.39 -8.97 4.01
CA MET A 15 -1.87 -8.17 2.89
C MET A 15 -0.58 -7.42 3.28
N VAL A 16 -0.53 -6.84 4.47
CA VAL A 16 0.67 -6.17 4.98
C VAL A 16 1.83 -7.15 5.14
N GLN A 17 1.58 -8.35 5.65
CA GLN A 17 2.60 -9.39 5.79
C GLN A 17 3.16 -9.87 4.45
N ASN A 18 2.37 -9.79 3.38
CA ASN A 18 2.74 -10.26 2.04
C ASN A 18 3.11 -9.10 1.09
N ARG A 19 3.95 -8.16 1.54
CA ARG A 19 4.34 -6.95 0.79
C ARG A 19 4.93 -7.24 -0.60
N HIS A 20 5.46 -8.44 -0.85
CA HIS A 20 6.12 -8.83 -2.10
C HIS A 20 5.33 -9.88 -2.91
N GLY A 21 4.09 -10.21 -2.51
CA GLY A 21 3.28 -11.25 -3.13
C GLY A 21 2.30 -10.76 -4.20
N ALA A 22 1.36 -11.63 -4.54
CA ALA A 22 0.36 -11.40 -5.59
C ALA A 22 -0.47 -10.12 -5.38
N PHE A 23 -0.70 -9.72 -4.14
CA PHE A 23 -1.45 -8.50 -3.82
C PHE A 23 -0.73 -7.22 -4.25
N SER A 24 0.61 -7.20 -4.25
CA SER A 24 1.39 -6.05 -4.71
C SER A 24 1.20 -5.80 -6.21
N LYS A 25 0.93 -6.84 -7.00
CA LYS A 25 0.65 -6.73 -8.44
C LYS A 25 -0.72 -6.12 -8.72
N ILE A 26 -1.71 -6.41 -7.87
CA ILE A 26 -3.06 -5.83 -7.98
C ILE A 26 -3.02 -4.33 -7.67
N GLU A 27 -2.27 -3.94 -6.67
CA GLU A 27 -2.07 -2.53 -6.32
C GLU A 27 -1.36 -1.74 -7.42
N LYS A 28 -0.43 -2.36 -8.15
CA LYS A 28 0.28 -1.74 -9.28
C LYS A 28 -0.61 -1.37 -10.46
N SER A 29 -1.82 -1.93 -10.55
CA SER A 29 -2.80 -1.55 -11.56
C SER A 29 -3.57 -0.27 -11.21
N SER A 30 -3.44 0.24 -9.99
CA SER A 30 -4.05 1.51 -9.57
C SER A 30 -3.35 2.69 -10.25
N LYS A 31 -4.06 3.82 -10.40
CA LYS A 31 -3.49 5.07 -10.94
C LYS A 31 -2.29 5.51 -10.11
N GLY A 32 -1.19 5.91 -10.76
CA GLY A 32 0.09 6.21 -10.13
C GLY A 32 0.03 7.19 -8.95
N ALA A 33 -0.85 8.20 -9.02
CA ALA A 33 -1.05 9.16 -7.94
C ALA A 33 -1.51 8.51 -6.63
N ASN A 34 -2.46 7.60 -6.71
CA ASN A 34 -3.01 6.90 -5.55
C ASN A 34 -1.98 5.97 -4.90
N ILE A 35 -1.14 5.33 -5.71
CA ILE A 35 -0.06 4.46 -5.21
C ILE A 35 0.95 5.27 -4.40
N VAL A 36 1.32 6.46 -4.85
CA VAL A 36 2.28 7.32 -4.16
C VAL A 36 1.71 7.83 -2.83
N ILE A 37 0.46 8.30 -2.84
CA ILE A 37 -0.23 8.73 -1.61
C ILE A 37 -0.29 7.59 -0.59
N LYS A 38 -0.66 6.40 -1.03
CA LYS A 38 -0.75 5.21 -0.18
C LYS A 38 0.60 4.81 0.38
N ALA A 39 1.66 4.83 -0.45
CA ALA A 39 3.01 4.51 -0.01
C ALA A 39 3.50 5.49 1.06
N LEU A 40 3.30 6.79 0.86
CA LEU A 40 3.67 7.81 1.85
C LEU A 40 2.88 7.68 3.15
N ASP A 41 1.61 7.31 3.07
CA ASP A 41 0.77 7.08 4.25
C ASP A 41 1.27 5.87 5.06
N ILE A 42 1.59 4.76 4.39
CA ILE A 42 2.11 3.55 5.03
C ILE A 42 3.49 3.81 5.67
N LEU A 43 4.38 4.53 4.99
CA LEU A 43 5.69 4.88 5.52
C LEU A 43 5.60 5.75 6.77
N GLY A 44 4.63 6.68 6.81
CA GLY A 44 4.44 7.59 7.94
C GLY A 44 5.55 8.61 8.13
N GLU A 45 6.50 8.71 7.18
CA GLU A 45 7.66 9.60 7.22
C GLU A 45 8.00 10.10 5.81
N PRO A 46 8.74 11.21 5.69
CA PRO A 46 9.17 11.70 4.38
C PRO A 46 10.04 10.69 3.63
N ALA A 47 9.92 10.66 2.31
CA ALA A 47 10.69 9.77 1.45
C ALA A 47 11.24 10.54 0.25
N ASN A 48 12.42 10.16 -0.24
CA ASN A 48 12.95 10.76 -1.44
C ASN A 48 12.34 10.15 -2.71
N PRO A 49 12.30 10.90 -3.83
CA PRO A 49 11.69 10.42 -5.07
C PRO A 49 12.31 9.13 -5.62
N LYS A 50 13.63 8.96 -5.48
CA LYS A 50 14.34 7.75 -5.92
C LYS A 50 13.86 6.52 -5.15
N PHE A 51 13.74 6.63 -3.84
CA PHE A 51 13.24 5.55 -2.99
C PHE A 51 11.81 5.16 -3.40
N LEU A 52 10.95 6.14 -3.68
CA LEU A 52 9.59 5.89 -4.12
C LEU A 52 9.56 5.21 -5.50
N ALA A 53 10.38 5.67 -6.44
CA ALA A 53 10.47 5.08 -7.77
C ALA A 53 10.92 3.61 -7.69
N ASP A 54 11.96 3.32 -6.92
CA ASP A 54 12.49 1.97 -6.76
C ASP A 54 11.49 1.05 -6.05
N THR A 55 10.90 1.53 -4.96
CA THR A 55 9.92 0.76 -4.16
C THR A 55 8.65 0.45 -4.94
N LEU A 56 8.14 1.43 -5.70
CA LEU A 56 6.91 1.30 -6.48
C LEU A 56 7.15 0.75 -7.88
N ASN A 57 8.39 0.49 -8.24
CA ASN A 57 8.79 0.02 -9.57
C ASN A 57 8.29 0.94 -10.68
N LEU A 58 8.47 2.23 -10.49
CA LEU A 58 8.14 3.28 -11.45
C LEU A 58 9.44 3.89 -12.00
N SER A 59 9.39 4.37 -13.26
CA SER A 59 10.50 5.10 -13.83
C SER A 59 10.72 6.45 -13.14
N THR A 60 11.92 6.98 -13.21
CA THR A 60 12.26 8.31 -12.70
C THR A 60 11.35 9.39 -13.29
N ALA A 61 11.09 9.31 -14.60
CA ALA A 61 10.23 10.26 -15.30
C ALA A 61 8.77 10.17 -14.81
N ARG A 62 8.28 8.95 -14.60
CA ARG A 62 6.90 8.75 -14.13
C ARG A 62 6.71 9.24 -12.69
N ILE A 63 7.64 8.91 -11.79
CA ILE A 63 7.55 9.40 -10.41
C ILE A 63 7.62 10.93 -10.35
N ALA A 64 8.50 11.55 -11.15
CA ALA A 64 8.59 13.01 -11.24
C ALA A 64 7.27 13.65 -11.68
N ALA A 65 6.62 13.07 -12.71
CA ALA A 65 5.32 13.55 -13.20
C ALA A 65 4.22 13.41 -12.15
N VAL A 66 4.15 12.27 -11.47
CA VAL A 66 3.16 12.01 -10.41
C VAL A 66 3.37 12.98 -9.23
N LEU A 67 4.60 13.14 -8.77
CA LEU A 67 4.91 14.05 -7.66
C LEU A 67 4.60 15.50 -8.01
N GLY A 68 4.91 15.94 -9.24
CA GLY A 68 4.56 17.27 -9.73
C GLY A 68 3.05 17.51 -9.72
N ASN A 69 2.26 16.54 -10.16
CA ASN A 69 0.80 16.61 -10.12
C ASN A 69 0.28 16.69 -8.68
N LEU A 70 0.76 15.84 -7.79
CA LEU A 70 0.34 15.81 -6.39
C LEU A 70 0.70 17.10 -5.66
N GLU A 71 1.87 17.69 -5.96
CA GLU A 71 2.29 18.96 -5.39
C GLU A 71 1.37 20.10 -5.83
N LYS A 72 1.03 20.15 -7.13
CA LYS A 72 0.07 21.14 -7.65
C LYS A 72 -1.31 21.03 -7.00
N ARG A 73 -1.73 19.83 -6.68
CA ARG A 73 -3.00 19.58 -5.99
C ARG A 73 -2.92 19.85 -4.48
N GLY A 74 -1.75 20.20 -3.97
CA GLY A 74 -1.54 20.48 -2.55
C GLY A 74 -1.58 19.24 -1.65
N LEU A 75 -1.37 18.05 -2.20
CA LEU A 75 -1.44 16.77 -1.46
C LEU A 75 -0.08 16.31 -0.92
N ILE A 76 1.00 16.81 -1.49
CA ILE A 76 2.37 16.57 -1.00
C ILE A 76 3.13 17.89 -0.90
N SER A 77 4.15 17.89 -0.06
CA SER A 77 5.13 18.98 0.04
C SER A 77 6.54 18.43 -0.11
N ARG A 78 7.44 19.25 -0.61
CA ARG A 78 8.87 18.93 -0.74
C ARG A 78 9.65 19.69 0.29
N THR A 79 10.56 19.01 0.99
CA THR A 79 11.45 19.60 1.98
C THR A 79 12.86 19.09 1.75
N MET A 80 13.88 19.91 2.10
CA MET A 80 15.24 19.44 2.07
C MET A 80 15.48 18.44 3.19
N ASP A 81 16.28 17.40 2.89
CA ASP A 81 16.71 16.45 3.90
C ASP A 81 17.56 17.18 4.96
N PRO A 82 17.28 16.98 6.28
CA PRO A 82 18.05 17.64 7.35
C PRO A 82 19.54 17.27 7.33
N ASP A 83 19.86 16.06 6.88
CA ASP A 83 21.23 15.53 6.91
C ASP A 83 21.98 15.77 5.60
N ASP A 84 21.30 15.97 4.47
CA ASP A 84 21.93 16.23 3.18
C ASP A 84 21.08 17.19 2.34
N ARG A 85 21.52 18.45 2.23
CA ARG A 85 20.85 19.52 1.47
C ARG A 85 20.67 19.23 -0.02
N ARG A 86 21.38 18.25 -0.56
CA ARG A 86 21.24 17.81 -1.96
C ARG A 86 20.06 16.88 -2.18
N LYS A 87 19.51 16.33 -1.10
CA LYS A 87 18.35 15.42 -1.15
C LYS A 87 17.08 16.17 -0.82
N ILE A 88 16.04 15.88 -1.60
CA ILE A 88 14.69 16.41 -1.38
C ILE A 88 13.81 15.24 -0.94
N ASN A 89 13.10 15.45 0.15
CA ASN A 89 12.10 14.50 0.65
C ASN A 89 10.70 15.01 0.34
N VAL A 90 9.79 14.09 0.07
CA VAL A 90 8.37 14.38 -0.10
C VAL A 90 7.58 13.78 1.05
N SER A 91 6.58 14.52 1.50
CA SER A 91 5.67 14.08 2.55
C SER A 91 4.24 14.47 2.22
N LEU A 92 3.27 13.77 2.82
CA LEU A 92 1.86 14.16 2.69
C LEU A 92 1.60 15.45 3.46
N THR A 93 0.84 16.36 2.84
CA THR A 93 0.23 17.49 3.53
C THR A 93 -0.96 17.00 4.36
N GLU A 94 -1.56 17.87 5.16
CA GLU A 94 -2.81 17.54 5.86
C GLU A 94 -3.92 17.15 4.86
N ALA A 95 -3.99 17.84 3.71
CA ALA A 95 -4.92 17.49 2.64
C ALA A 95 -4.60 16.09 2.05
N GLY A 96 -3.32 15.78 1.86
CA GLY A 96 -2.88 14.45 1.40
C GLY A 96 -3.23 13.34 2.38
N LYS A 97 -3.07 13.56 3.66
CA LYS A 97 -3.46 12.62 4.72
C LYS A 97 -4.96 12.35 4.73
N LYS A 98 -5.77 13.39 4.50
CA LYS A 98 -7.23 13.24 4.39
C LYS A 98 -7.62 12.40 3.19
N VAL A 99 -6.98 12.60 2.05
CA VAL A 99 -7.21 11.77 0.84
C VAL A 99 -6.84 10.31 1.12
N ALA A 100 -5.68 10.06 1.71
CA ALA A 100 -5.24 8.71 2.08
C ALA A 100 -6.26 8.02 3.00
N LYS A 101 -6.73 8.72 4.02
CA LYS A 101 -7.72 8.22 4.96
C LYS A 101 -9.06 7.90 4.29
N ALA A 102 -9.53 8.79 3.41
CA ALA A 102 -10.78 8.60 2.68
C ALA A 102 -10.72 7.39 1.75
N GLU A 103 -9.62 7.22 1.01
CA GLU A 103 -9.42 6.05 0.13
C GLU A 103 -9.36 4.75 0.92
N LYS A 104 -8.66 4.75 2.04
CA LYS A 104 -8.56 3.59 2.94
C LYS A 104 -9.94 3.21 3.48
N GLN A 105 -10.73 4.19 3.89
CA GLN A 105 -12.08 3.98 4.41
C GLN A 105 -13.02 3.46 3.32
N GLU A 106 -12.94 3.97 2.11
CA GLU A 106 -13.73 3.50 0.97
C GLU A 106 -13.42 2.04 0.64
N MET A 107 -12.14 1.68 0.59
CA MET A 107 -11.73 0.30 0.35
C MET A 107 -12.22 -0.63 1.47
N ARG A 108 -12.07 -0.18 2.72
CA ARG A 108 -12.55 -0.94 3.88
C ARG A 108 -14.05 -1.23 3.79
N THR A 109 -14.84 -0.22 3.46
CA THR A 109 -16.29 -0.36 3.30
C THR A 109 -16.64 -1.37 2.21
N LYS A 110 -15.94 -1.34 1.08
CA LYS A 110 -16.14 -2.29 -0.02
C LYS A 110 -15.83 -3.73 0.40
N ILE A 111 -14.72 -3.93 1.08
CA ILE A 111 -14.29 -5.27 1.54
C ILE A 111 -15.30 -5.83 2.55
N ILE A 112 -15.73 -5.02 3.50
CA ILE A 112 -16.75 -5.43 4.49
C ILE A 112 -18.03 -5.86 3.78
N ARG A 113 -18.45 -5.10 2.76
CA ARG A 113 -19.67 -5.45 1.99
C ARG A 113 -19.51 -6.77 1.23
N VAL A 114 -18.34 -7.03 0.66
CA VAL A 114 -18.05 -8.31 0.01
C VAL A 114 -18.18 -9.45 1.03
N PHE A 115 -17.59 -9.32 2.21
CA PHE A 115 -17.67 -10.35 3.23
C PHE A 115 -19.10 -10.58 3.77
N GLU A 116 -19.88 -9.51 3.90
CA GLU A 116 -21.30 -9.63 4.25
C GLU A 116 -22.07 -10.45 3.21
N LEU A 117 -21.80 -10.21 1.91
CA LEU A 117 -22.44 -10.94 0.81
C LEU A 117 -21.99 -12.40 0.74
N MET A 118 -20.71 -12.68 1.04
CA MET A 118 -20.18 -14.05 1.11
C MET A 118 -20.76 -14.85 2.26
N GLY A 119 -21.09 -14.21 3.36
CA GLY A 119 -21.52 -14.86 4.59
C GLY A 119 -20.36 -15.32 5.47
N GLU A 120 -20.66 -15.56 6.72
CA GLU A 120 -19.64 -15.82 7.75
C GLU A 120 -18.81 -17.09 7.45
N ALA A 121 -19.45 -18.20 7.09
CA ALA A 121 -18.75 -19.47 6.86
C ALA A 121 -17.75 -19.39 5.70
N ASP A 122 -18.17 -18.85 4.57
CA ASP A 122 -17.31 -18.71 3.39
C ASP A 122 -16.21 -17.66 3.61
N THR A 123 -16.51 -16.60 4.35
CA THR A 123 -15.52 -15.57 4.72
C THR A 123 -14.40 -16.17 5.56
N LYS A 124 -14.73 -16.95 6.58
CA LYS A 124 -13.74 -17.64 7.42
C LYS A 124 -12.88 -18.60 6.61
N LYS A 125 -13.49 -19.37 5.72
CA LYS A 125 -12.76 -20.30 4.85
C LYS A 125 -11.84 -19.58 3.87
N TYR A 126 -12.30 -18.48 3.30
CA TYR A 126 -11.48 -17.63 2.42
C TYR A 126 -10.24 -17.11 3.14
N LEU A 127 -10.41 -16.59 4.35
CA LEU A 127 -9.27 -16.08 5.15
C LEU A 127 -8.29 -17.20 5.53
N GLU A 128 -8.80 -18.37 5.91
CA GLU A 128 -7.96 -19.54 6.22
C GLU A 128 -7.11 -19.95 5.02
N LEU A 129 -7.71 -20.02 3.83
CA LEU A 129 -7.01 -20.38 2.60
C LEU A 129 -6.04 -19.29 2.17
N THR A 130 -6.40 -18.02 2.36
CA THR A 130 -5.53 -16.88 2.07
C THR A 130 -4.30 -16.90 2.98
N ALA A 131 -4.47 -17.17 4.27
CA ALA A 131 -3.37 -17.29 5.22
C ALA A 131 -2.40 -18.42 4.83
N LYS A 132 -2.92 -19.57 4.40
CA LYS A 132 -2.10 -20.68 3.89
C LYS A 132 -1.31 -20.26 2.65
N PHE A 133 -1.96 -19.60 1.71
CA PHE A 133 -1.32 -19.13 0.49
C PHE A 133 -0.16 -18.17 0.81
N VAL A 134 -0.39 -17.21 1.70
CA VAL A 134 0.64 -16.26 2.14
C VAL A 134 1.82 -16.98 2.79
N ASP A 135 1.54 -17.92 3.69
CA ASP A 135 2.58 -18.68 4.41
C ASP A 135 3.45 -19.50 3.46
N TYR A 136 2.85 -20.23 2.53
CA TYR A 136 3.59 -21.01 1.53
C TYR A 136 4.37 -20.11 0.57
N SER A 137 3.81 -18.97 0.17
CA SER A 137 4.51 -17.99 -0.68
C SER A 137 5.79 -17.49 -0.02
N LYS A 138 5.75 -17.21 1.29
CA LYS A 138 6.93 -16.81 2.05
C LYS A 138 8.00 -17.91 2.11
N LYS A 139 7.59 -19.15 2.35
CA LYS A 139 8.50 -20.30 2.41
C LYS A 139 9.23 -20.52 1.08
N ILE A 140 8.51 -20.45 -0.03
CA ILE A 140 9.07 -20.59 -1.38
C ILE A 140 10.07 -19.46 -1.69
N SER A 141 9.76 -18.23 -1.30
CA SER A 141 10.67 -17.09 -1.47
C SER A 141 11.96 -17.27 -0.68
N MET A 142 11.88 -17.78 0.55
CA MET A 142 13.06 -18.06 1.39
C MET A 142 13.93 -19.21 0.84
N GLU A 143 13.32 -20.24 0.25
CA GLU A 143 14.03 -21.33 -0.41
C GLU A 143 14.82 -20.83 -1.62
N GLY A 144 14.26 -19.91 -2.42
CA GLY A 144 14.94 -19.30 -3.56
C GLY A 144 16.13 -18.42 -3.19
N GLU A 145 16.14 -17.82 -2.00
CA GLU A 145 17.26 -17.02 -1.49
C GLU A 145 18.41 -17.88 -0.96
N SER A 146 18.13 -19.09 -0.49
CA SER A 146 19.17 -20.00 0.03
C SER A 146 19.96 -20.74 -1.06
N ASP A 147 19.47 -20.75 -2.30
CA ASP A 147 20.14 -21.38 -3.45
C ASP A 147 21.00 -20.38 -4.27
N GLN A 148 21.11 -19.14 -3.80
CA GLN A 148 22.00 -18.12 -4.36
C GLN A 148 23.16 -17.84 -3.41
#